data_ae71c43d5cb5e0a490e720178e598a23
#
_entry.id   ae71c43d5cb5e0a490e720178e598a23
#
_cell.length_a   1.000
_cell.length_b   1.000
_cell.length_c   1.000
_cell.angle_alpha   90.00
_cell.angle_beta   90.00
_cell.angle_gamma   90.00
#
_symmetry.space_group_name_H-M   'P 1'
#
loop_
_entity.id
_entity.type
_entity.pdbx_description
1 polymer ?
#
loop_
_entity_poly.entity_id
_entity_poly.type
_entity_poly.pdbx_seq_one_letter_code
_entity_poly.pdbx_strand_id
1 'polypeptide(L)'
;STRYNISRQAQDEYAVQSQDRTHQAQTEGRFDDEIVPLASIMKSVDRETGTVTDVEATLEKDEGNRPGTTLETLSTLKPVFTDGMKVDEGRFITAGNASQLSDGASAAVLMDARQAEKRGLTPLGVYRGMAVAGLEPDEMGIGPVYAVPKLLKANGLGMDDIDLWELNEAFAVQVIYCRDQLGIPNERLNVNGGSISIGHPYGMSGARMVGHALVEGRRRGAKYVVCT
;
A
#
# COMPACT_ATOMS: atom_id res chain seq x y z
N SER A 1 3.45 -18.50 -2.20
CA SER A 1 4.65 -18.56 -3.09
C SER A 1 4.74 -19.91 -3.83
N THR A 2 4.93 -21.02 -3.15
CA THR A 2 5.14 -22.35 -3.79
C THR A 2 4.00 -22.74 -4.74
N ARG A 3 2.75 -22.59 -4.31
CA ARG A 3 1.56 -22.97 -5.09
C ARG A 3 1.49 -22.25 -6.44
N TYR A 4 1.91 -21.00 -6.50
CA TYR A 4 1.82 -20.13 -7.67
C TYR A 4 3.19 -19.83 -8.30
N ASN A 5 4.22 -20.57 -7.89
CA ASN A 5 5.58 -20.49 -8.43
C ASN A 5 6.17 -19.05 -8.44
N ILE A 6 5.93 -18.28 -7.36
CA ILE A 6 6.51 -16.95 -7.20
C ILE A 6 7.74 -17.07 -6.31
N SER A 7 8.90 -16.75 -6.86
CA SER A 7 10.19 -16.90 -6.19
C SER A 7 10.40 -15.88 -5.08
N ARG A 8 11.32 -16.15 -4.17
CA ARG A 8 11.79 -15.20 -3.16
C ARG A 8 12.41 -13.97 -3.84
N GLN A 9 13.22 -14.18 -4.86
CA GLN A 9 13.86 -13.10 -5.61
C GLN A 9 12.84 -12.14 -6.21
N ALA A 10 11.81 -12.64 -6.88
CA ALA A 10 10.75 -11.79 -7.46
C ALA A 10 10.04 -10.94 -6.39
N GLN A 11 9.84 -11.50 -5.19
CA GLN A 11 9.24 -10.78 -4.06
C GLN A 11 10.17 -9.67 -3.54
N ASP A 12 11.46 -9.95 -3.43
CA ASP A 12 12.45 -8.97 -2.99
C ASP A 12 12.65 -7.87 -4.05
N GLU A 13 12.66 -8.19 -5.35
CA GLU A 13 12.69 -7.21 -6.45
C GLU A 13 11.49 -6.26 -6.40
N TYR A 14 10.28 -6.80 -6.17
CA TYR A 14 9.10 -5.98 -5.99
C TYR A 14 9.22 -5.06 -4.76
N ALA A 15 9.74 -5.57 -3.66
CA ALA A 15 9.94 -4.79 -2.44
C ALA A 15 10.94 -3.63 -2.63
N VAL A 16 12.04 -3.86 -3.34
CA VAL A 16 12.99 -2.80 -3.74
C VAL A 16 12.25 -1.73 -4.55
N GLN A 17 11.45 -2.14 -5.55
CA GLN A 17 10.66 -1.19 -6.36
C GLN A 17 9.72 -0.35 -5.50
N SER A 18 9.04 -0.94 -4.51
CA SER A 18 8.16 -0.21 -3.59
C SER A 18 8.94 0.83 -2.79
N GLN A 19 10.10 0.46 -2.24
CA GLN A 19 10.97 1.38 -1.48
C GLN A 19 11.46 2.54 -2.35
N ASP A 20 11.93 2.26 -3.56
CA ASP A 20 12.45 3.27 -4.48
C ASP A 20 11.35 4.25 -4.92
N ARG A 21 10.17 3.73 -5.25
CA ARG A 21 9.01 4.56 -5.64
C ARG A 21 8.58 5.49 -4.51
N THR A 22 8.53 5.01 -3.28
CA THR A 22 8.19 5.85 -2.13
C THR A 22 9.27 6.89 -1.87
N HIS A 23 10.54 6.51 -1.96
CA HIS A 23 11.64 7.46 -1.80
C HIS A 23 11.58 8.57 -2.84
N GLN A 24 11.39 8.22 -4.11
CA GLN A 24 11.23 9.21 -5.17
C GLN A 24 10.01 10.11 -4.93
N ALA A 25 8.87 9.53 -4.57
CA ALA A 25 7.64 10.27 -4.32
C ALA A 25 7.79 11.26 -3.15
N GLN A 26 8.44 10.85 -2.06
CA GLN A 26 8.75 11.73 -0.93
C GLN A 26 9.71 12.85 -1.33
N THR A 27 10.73 12.55 -2.13
CA THR A 27 11.71 13.55 -2.59
C THR A 27 11.07 14.58 -3.53
N GLU A 28 10.09 14.15 -4.33
CA GLU A 28 9.36 15.01 -5.27
C GLU A 28 8.13 15.72 -4.63
N GLY A 29 7.91 15.56 -3.33
CA GLY A 29 6.79 16.18 -2.61
C GLY A 29 5.41 15.64 -3.02
N ARG A 30 5.33 14.41 -3.51
CA ARG A 30 4.07 13.86 -4.04
C ARG A 30 3.03 13.53 -2.97
N PHE A 31 3.45 13.47 -1.70
CA PHE A 31 2.58 13.24 -0.55
C PHE A 31 2.23 14.51 0.23
N ASP A 32 2.78 15.68 -0.14
CA ASP A 32 2.65 16.91 0.65
C ASP A 32 1.18 17.38 0.77
N ASP A 33 0.36 17.14 -0.27
CA ASP A 33 -1.06 17.52 -0.27
C ASP A 33 -1.95 16.59 0.58
N GLU A 34 -1.44 15.45 1.05
CA GLU A 34 -2.21 14.45 1.79
C GLU A 34 -1.70 14.19 3.21
N ILE A 35 -0.48 14.59 3.52
CA ILE A 35 0.09 14.42 4.87
C ILE A 35 -0.29 15.61 5.75
N VAL A 36 -0.82 15.31 6.93
CA VAL A 36 -1.09 16.29 7.98
C VAL A 36 -0.02 16.15 9.04
N PRO A 37 0.86 17.17 9.25
CA PRO A 37 1.86 17.12 10.29
C PRO A 37 1.23 16.90 11.67
N LEU A 38 1.80 15.98 12.45
CA LEU A 38 1.31 15.62 13.78
C LEU A 38 2.37 15.89 14.86
N ALA A 39 2.12 16.86 15.71
CA ALA A 39 2.92 17.06 16.92
C ALA A 39 2.65 15.92 17.92
N SER A 40 3.71 15.33 18.44
CA SER A 40 3.66 14.18 19.35
C SER A 40 4.83 14.21 20.33
N ILE A 41 4.77 13.32 21.32
CA ILE A 41 5.87 13.08 22.26
C ILE A 41 6.46 11.70 21.96
N MET A 42 7.70 11.71 21.52
CA MET A 42 8.45 10.49 21.22
C MET A 42 9.21 10.03 22.46
N LYS A 43 9.17 8.72 22.75
CA LYS A 43 10.03 8.11 23.76
C LYS A 43 11.40 7.82 23.16
N SER A 44 12.40 8.58 23.58
CA SER A 44 13.80 8.33 23.20
C SER A 44 14.46 7.45 24.26
N VAL A 45 15.09 6.36 23.82
CA VAL A 45 15.79 5.41 24.70
C VAL A 45 17.28 5.56 24.46
N ASP A 46 18.01 5.98 25.49
CA ASP A 46 19.47 5.92 25.49
C ASP A 46 19.90 4.45 25.51
N ARG A 47 20.66 4.03 24.52
CA ARG A 47 21.04 2.61 24.36
C ARG A 47 22.09 2.14 25.34
N GLU A 48 22.87 3.05 25.92
CA GLU A 48 23.93 2.73 26.89
C GLU A 48 23.39 2.64 28.32
N THR A 49 22.53 3.59 28.67
CA THR A 49 22.01 3.70 30.05
C THR A 49 20.62 3.07 30.22
N GLY A 50 19.87 2.81 29.14
CA GLY A 50 18.49 2.40 29.18
C GLY A 50 17.52 3.51 29.61
N THR A 51 17.99 4.73 29.77
CA THR A 51 17.17 5.85 30.20
C THR A 51 16.18 6.25 29.13
N VAL A 52 14.89 6.38 29.51
CA VAL A 52 13.82 6.82 28.62
C VAL A 52 13.52 8.29 28.89
N THR A 53 13.55 9.11 27.85
CA THR A 53 13.21 10.53 27.91
C THR A 53 12.10 10.88 26.92
N ASP A 54 11.27 11.83 27.27
CA ASP A 54 10.24 12.38 26.41
C ASP A 54 10.84 13.49 25.55
N VAL A 55 10.66 13.39 24.23
CA VAL A 55 11.15 14.39 23.27
C VAL A 55 9.96 14.84 22.41
N GLU A 56 9.75 16.15 22.37
CA GLU A 56 8.78 16.72 21.43
C GLU A 56 9.23 16.45 19.99
N ALA A 57 8.35 15.92 19.17
CA ALA A 57 8.61 15.59 17.77
C ALA A 57 7.39 15.95 16.92
N THR A 58 7.61 16.35 15.69
CA THR A 58 6.55 16.52 14.70
C THR A 58 6.76 15.50 13.60
N LEU A 59 5.76 14.66 13.36
CA LEU A 59 5.73 13.73 12.23
C LEU A 59 5.25 14.48 11.00
N GLU A 60 6.11 14.61 10.00
CA GLU A 60 5.84 15.37 8.77
C GLU A 60 5.79 14.49 7.53
N LYS A 61 6.10 13.20 7.69
CA LYS A 61 6.10 12.20 6.60
C LYS A 61 5.97 10.79 7.14
N ASP A 62 5.63 9.85 6.27
CA ASP A 62 5.74 8.42 6.57
C ASP A 62 7.20 8.03 6.79
N GLU A 63 7.50 7.41 7.94
CA GLU A 63 8.86 7.09 8.39
C GLU A 63 9.28 5.66 8.01
N GLY A 64 8.37 4.89 7.41
CA GLY A 64 8.61 3.49 7.06
C GLY A 64 9.57 3.29 5.89
N ASN A 65 9.73 4.28 5.02
CA ASN A 65 10.60 4.17 3.85
C ASN A 65 12.06 3.99 4.24
N ARG A 66 12.74 3.10 3.55
CA ARG A 66 14.17 2.76 3.74
C ARG A 66 14.94 2.97 2.45
N PRO A 67 15.32 4.23 2.15
CA PRO A 67 16.11 4.55 0.97
C PRO A 67 17.40 3.73 0.89
N GLY A 68 17.78 3.32 -0.31
CA GLY A 68 18.96 2.50 -0.51
C GLY A 68 18.78 1.00 -0.20
N THR A 69 17.55 0.53 -0.02
CA THR A 69 17.24 -0.89 0.01
C THR A 69 17.66 -1.55 -1.30
N THR A 70 18.42 -2.63 -1.23
CA THR A 70 18.91 -3.37 -2.41
C THR A 70 18.48 -4.84 -2.36
N LEU A 71 18.45 -5.48 -3.53
CA LEU A 71 18.17 -6.91 -3.62
C LEU A 71 19.17 -7.73 -2.81
N GLU A 72 20.44 -7.33 -2.80
CA GLU A 72 21.48 -7.97 -2.01
C GLU A 72 21.14 -7.95 -0.51
N THR A 73 20.80 -6.77 0.03
CA THR A 73 20.45 -6.65 1.45
C THR A 73 19.19 -7.45 1.80
N LEU A 74 18.16 -7.41 0.94
CA LEU A 74 16.92 -8.18 1.18
C LEU A 74 17.16 -9.68 1.13
N SER A 75 18.04 -10.16 0.25
CA SER A 75 18.35 -11.60 0.12
C SER A 75 18.92 -12.21 1.41
N THR A 76 19.56 -11.41 2.26
CA THR A 76 20.13 -11.86 3.54
C THR A 76 19.10 -12.03 4.65
N LEU A 77 17.90 -11.48 4.48
CA LEU A 77 16.86 -11.53 5.49
C LEU A 77 16.29 -12.95 5.64
N LYS A 78 16.11 -13.35 6.89
CA LYS A 78 15.51 -14.66 7.21
C LYS A 78 13.98 -14.59 7.05
N PRO A 79 13.35 -15.70 6.63
CA PRO A 79 11.90 -15.83 6.67
C PRO A 79 11.34 -15.61 8.09
N VAL A 80 10.16 -14.98 8.17
CA VAL A 80 9.56 -14.59 9.46
C VAL A 80 8.45 -15.53 9.95
N PHE A 81 7.91 -16.40 9.11
CA PHE A 81 6.86 -17.33 9.50
C PHE A 81 7.45 -18.68 9.90
N THR A 82 7.10 -19.12 11.10
CA THR A 82 7.42 -20.43 11.68
C THR A 82 6.15 -21.01 12.31
N ASP A 83 6.15 -22.29 12.61
CA ASP A 83 5.09 -23.00 13.32
C ASP A 83 3.69 -22.87 12.70
N GLY A 84 3.62 -22.80 11.37
CA GLY A 84 2.37 -22.74 10.63
C GLY A 84 1.68 -24.10 10.54
N MET A 85 0.35 -24.12 10.53
CA MET A 85 -0.44 -25.35 10.44
C MET A 85 -0.16 -26.20 9.19
N LYS A 86 0.27 -25.60 8.08
CA LYS A 86 0.56 -26.27 6.81
C LYS A 86 2.03 -26.28 6.43
N VAL A 87 2.79 -25.36 6.98
CA VAL A 87 4.22 -25.18 6.71
C VAL A 87 4.90 -24.83 8.03
N ASP A 88 5.70 -25.74 8.54
CA ASP A 88 6.40 -25.56 9.81
C ASP A 88 7.43 -24.43 9.73
N GLU A 89 8.08 -24.27 8.57
CA GLU A 89 9.12 -23.26 8.35
C GLU A 89 8.91 -22.52 7.03
N GLY A 90 8.71 -21.21 7.11
CA GLY A 90 8.57 -20.34 5.95
C GLY A 90 9.88 -20.21 5.18
N ARG A 91 9.78 -19.95 3.86
CA ARG A 91 10.97 -19.85 2.98
C ARG A 91 11.02 -18.55 2.18
N PHE A 92 9.93 -17.82 2.08
CA PHE A 92 9.78 -16.73 1.10
C PHE A 92 9.53 -15.36 1.74
N ILE A 93 8.64 -15.31 2.75
CA ILE A 93 8.20 -14.05 3.35
C ILE A 93 9.21 -13.59 4.40
N THR A 94 9.67 -12.36 4.28
CA THR A 94 10.62 -11.73 5.20
C THR A 94 10.11 -10.36 5.64
N ALA A 95 10.75 -9.76 6.62
CA ALA A 95 10.47 -8.39 7.02
C ALA A 95 10.71 -7.35 5.90
N GLY A 96 11.45 -7.71 4.84
CA GLY A 96 11.74 -6.82 3.72
C GLY A 96 10.73 -6.90 2.58
N ASN A 97 9.97 -8.00 2.44
CA ASN A 97 9.01 -8.18 1.35
C ASN A 97 7.55 -8.34 1.81
N ALA A 98 7.29 -7.92 3.03
CA ALA A 98 5.97 -7.79 3.66
C ALA A 98 5.74 -6.34 4.11
N SER A 99 4.48 -5.96 4.27
CA SER A 99 4.12 -4.66 4.85
C SER A 99 4.69 -4.52 6.26
N GLN A 100 5.07 -3.30 6.61
CA GLN A 100 5.55 -3.02 7.96
C GLN A 100 4.39 -2.95 8.94
N LEU A 101 4.60 -3.47 10.15
CA LEU A 101 3.73 -3.22 11.29
C LEU A 101 3.98 -1.76 11.73
N SER A 102 2.96 -0.95 11.63
CA SER A 102 3.06 0.48 11.90
C SER A 102 1.74 1.03 12.44
N ASP A 103 1.85 2.11 13.20
CA ASP A 103 0.73 2.91 13.63
C ASP A 103 0.46 4.01 12.60
N GLY A 104 -0.80 4.39 12.45
CA GLY A 104 -1.17 5.45 11.52
C GLY A 104 -2.68 5.68 11.49
N ALA A 105 -3.06 6.85 11.02
CA ALA A 105 -4.45 7.24 10.83
C ALA A 105 -4.62 7.96 9.51
N SER A 106 -5.78 7.80 8.89
CA SER A 106 -6.18 8.55 7.71
C SER A 106 -7.66 8.90 7.77
N ALA A 107 -8.04 9.97 7.10
CA ALA A 107 -9.43 10.40 7.02
C ALA A 107 -9.78 10.88 5.62
N ALA A 108 -10.97 10.52 5.16
CA ALA A 108 -11.54 11.01 3.92
C ALA A 108 -12.96 11.52 4.18
N VAL A 109 -13.28 12.70 3.65
CA VAL A 109 -14.64 13.27 3.75
C VAL A 109 -15.44 12.86 2.54
N LEU A 110 -16.54 12.13 2.77
CA LEU A 110 -17.51 11.78 1.73
C LEU A 110 -18.80 12.60 1.93
N MET A 111 -19.32 13.12 0.85
CA MET A 111 -20.60 13.86 0.88
C MET A 111 -21.36 13.74 -0.43
N ASP A 112 -22.64 14.06 -0.39
CA ASP A 112 -23.46 14.19 -1.60
C ASP A 112 -22.92 15.30 -2.52
N ALA A 113 -22.88 15.06 -3.83
CA ALA A 113 -22.30 15.98 -4.81
C ALA A 113 -22.97 17.37 -4.78
N ARG A 114 -24.29 17.42 -4.56
CA ARG A 114 -25.02 18.69 -4.44
C ARG A 114 -24.65 19.46 -3.17
N GLN A 115 -24.27 18.75 -2.09
CA GLN A 115 -23.76 19.40 -0.87
C GLN A 115 -22.38 19.96 -1.09
N ALA A 116 -21.52 19.27 -1.83
CA ALA A 116 -20.20 19.79 -2.19
C ALA A 116 -20.34 21.08 -3.02
N GLU A 117 -21.18 21.05 -4.03
CA GLU A 117 -21.48 22.22 -4.88
C GLU A 117 -22.01 23.42 -4.06
N LYS A 118 -23.02 23.21 -3.19
CA LYS A 118 -23.54 24.26 -2.31
C LYS A 118 -22.50 24.87 -1.38
N ARG A 119 -21.46 24.13 -1.02
CA ARG A 119 -20.38 24.58 -0.15
C ARG A 119 -19.18 25.12 -0.94
N GLY A 120 -19.24 25.15 -2.27
CA GLY A 120 -18.13 25.58 -3.13
C GLY A 120 -16.91 24.65 -3.05
N LEU A 121 -17.12 23.37 -2.69
CA LEU A 121 -16.04 22.38 -2.59
C LEU A 121 -15.85 21.65 -3.92
N THR A 122 -14.61 21.52 -4.35
CA THR A 122 -14.26 20.74 -5.53
C THR A 122 -13.91 19.31 -5.11
N PRO A 123 -14.72 18.29 -5.48
CA PRO A 123 -14.40 16.91 -5.16
C PRO A 123 -13.08 16.45 -5.79
N LEU A 124 -12.30 15.63 -5.09
CA LEU A 124 -11.14 14.95 -5.65
C LEU A 124 -11.55 13.86 -6.64
N GLY A 125 -12.68 13.23 -6.41
CA GLY A 125 -13.25 12.21 -7.28
C GLY A 125 -14.69 11.84 -6.90
N VAL A 126 -15.26 10.88 -7.62
CA VAL A 126 -16.62 10.40 -7.42
C VAL A 126 -16.59 8.90 -7.18
N TYR A 127 -17.19 8.45 -6.08
CA TYR A 127 -17.34 7.03 -5.78
C TYR A 127 -18.24 6.35 -6.80
N ARG A 128 -17.75 5.29 -7.41
CA ARG A 128 -18.46 4.54 -8.46
C ARG A 128 -18.99 3.19 -7.99
N GLY A 129 -18.36 2.59 -7.01
CA GLY A 129 -18.81 1.30 -6.50
C GLY A 129 -17.75 0.57 -5.71
N MET A 130 -18.17 -0.56 -5.13
CA MET A 130 -17.33 -1.48 -4.37
C MET A 130 -17.78 -2.91 -4.69
N ALA A 131 -16.84 -3.84 -4.65
CA ALA A 131 -17.12 -5.27 -4.70
C ALA A 131 -16.25 -6.02 -3.69
N VAL A 132 -16.77 -7.12 -3.18
CA VAL A 132 -16.07 -8.01 -2.28
C VAL A 132 -16.09 -9.44 -2.80
N ALA A 133 -15.09 -10.23 -2.40
CA ALA A 133 -15.02 -11.65 -2.68
C ALA A 133 -14.55 -12.38 -1.42
N GLY A 134 -15.28 -13.41 -1.02
CA GLY A 134 -14.84 -14.35 0.00
C GLY A 134 -13.95 -15.42 -0.61
N LEU A 135 -12.95 -15.86 0.14
CA LEU A 135 -12.00 -16.91 -0.22
C LEU A 135 -11.66 -17.77 0.98
N GLU A 136 -11.00 -18.88 0.70
CA GLU A 136 -10.39 -19.69 1.76
C GLU A 136 -9.38 -18.85 2.56
N PRO A 137 -9.35 -18.98 3.89
CA PRO A 137 -8.51 -18.14 4.75
C PRO A 137 -7.03 -18.16 4.39
N ASP A 138 -6.50 -19.28 3.91
CA ASP A 138 -5.11 -19.45 3.51
C ASP A 138 -4.79 -18.84 2.11
N GLU A 139 -5.82 -18.35 1.42
CA GLU A 139 -5.69 -17.69 0.12
C GLU A 139 -6.31 -16.30 0.09
N MET A 140 -6.61 -15.69 1.22
CA MET A 140 -7.28 -14.39 1.29
C MET A 140 -6.57 -13.28 0.49
N GLY A 141 -5.23 -13.36 0.38
CA GLY A 141 -4.43 -12.36 -0.34
C GLY A 141 -4.68 -12.29 -1.85
N ILE A 142 -5.32 -13.31 -2.46
CA ILE A 142 -5.67 -13.27 -3.89
C ILE A 142 -7.09 -12.75 -4.15
N GLY A 143 -7.77 -12.25 -3.12
CA GLY A 143 -9.12 -11.65 -3.21
C GLY A 143 -9.33 -10.65 -4.35
N PRO A 144 -8.36 -9.77 -4.65
CA PRO A 144 -8.45 -8.81 -5.75
C PRO A 144 -8.73 -9.46 -7.11
N VAL A 145 -8.19 -10.66 -7.38
CA VAL A 145 -8.43 -11.39 -8.65
C VAL A 145 -9.91 -11.69 -8.87
N TYR A 146 -10.68 -11.83 -7.80
CA TYR A 146 -12.12 -12.11 -7.85
C TYR A 146 -12.98 -10.85 -7.66
N ALA A 147 -12.54 -9.91 -6.84
CA ALA A 147 -13.30 -8.70 -6.53
C ALA A 147 -13.23 -7.68 -7.67
N VAL A 148 -12.05 -7.48 -8.26
CA VAL A 148 -11.83 -6.47 -9.33
C VAL A 148 -12.71 -6.75 -10.55
N PRO A 149 -12.77 -7.95 -11.13
CA PRO A 149 -13.65 -8.20 -12.28
C PRO A 149 -15.14 -7.97 -11.97
N LYS A 150 -15.59 -8.27 -10.74
CA LYS A 150 -16.96 -7.97 -10.31
C LYS A 150 -17.23 -6.46 -10.29
N LEU A 151 -16.29 -5.69 -9.75
CA LEU A 151 -16.39 -4.23 -9.67
C LEU A 151 -16.45 -3.61 -11.08
N LEU A 152 -15.53 -4.00 -11.95
CA LEU A 152 -15.45 -3.46 -13.31
C LEU A 152 -16.72 -3.82 -14.10
N LYS A 153 -17.16 -5.07 -14.05
CA LYS A 153 -18.41 -5.50 -14.70
C LYS A 153 -19.63 -4.71 -14.24
N ALA A 154 -19.74 -4.45 -12.93
CA ALA A 154 -20.85 -3.68 -12.38
C ALA A 154 -20.88 -2.23 -12.86
N ASN A 155 -19.74 -1.70 -13.30
CA ASN A 155 -19.60 -0.33 -13.80
C ASN A 155 -19.47 -0.24 -15.33
N GLY A 156 -19.54 -1.37 -16.05
CA GLY A 156 -19.39 -1.41 -17.51
C GLY A 156 -17.99 -1.02 -17.97
N LEU A 157 -16.96 -1.34 -17.17
CA LEU A 157 -15.55 -1.01 -17.41
C LEU A 157 -14.74 -2.30 -17.69
N GLY A 158 -13.69 -2.16 -18.48
CA GLY A 158 -12.64 -3.14 -18.66
C GLY A 158 -11.36 -2.78 -17.91
N MET A 159 -10.38 -3.68 -17.90
CA MET A 159 -9.08 -3.45 -17.26
C MET A 159 -8.33 -2.25 -17.86
N ASP A 160 -8.42 -2.08 -19.18
CA ASP A 160 -7.75 -1.01 -19.93
C ASP A 160 -8.31 0.39 -19.64
N ASP A 161 -9.55 0.46 -19.15
CA ASP A 161 -10.18 1.72 -18.75
C ASP A 161 -9.60 2.32 -17.47
N ILE A 162 -8.82 1.54 -16.71
CA ILE A 162 -8.26 1.97 -15.43
C ILE A 162 -6.87 2.57 -15.63
N ASP A 163 -6.74 3.82 -15.23
CA ASP A 163 -5.52 4.59 -15.41
C ASP A 163 -4.53 4.42 -14.25
N LEU A 164 -5.04 4.12 -13.05
CA LEU A 164 -4.23 3.99 -11.84
C LEU A 164 -4.80 2.91 -10.90
N TRP A 165 -3.90 2.11 -10.36
CA TRP A 165 -4.19 1.03 -9.45
C TRP A 165 -3.45 1.23 -8.13
N GLU A 166 -4.17 1.18 -7.02
CA GLU A 166 -3.64 1.04 -5.67
C GLU A 166 -4.04 -0.34 -5.14
N LEU A 167 -3.11 -1.28 -5.13
CA LEU A 167 -3.28 -2.61 -4.59
C LEU A 167 -2.43 -2.71 -3.32
N ASN A 168 -3.10 -2.96 -2.18
CA ASN A 168 -2.41 -3.02 -0.89
C ASN A 168 -1.30 -4.07 -0.90
N GLU A 169 -0.13 -3.66 -0.46
CA GLU A 169 1.08 -4.49 -0.42
C GLU A 169 1.21 -5.20 0.94
N ALA A 170 0.18 -5.97 1.34
CA ALA A 170 0.31 -6.78 2.56
C ALA A 170 1.53 -7.70 2.48
N PHE A 171 1.73 -8.32 1.31
CA PHE A 171 2.89 -9.14 0.96
C PHE A 171 3.22 -8.98 -0.52
N ALA A 172 4.49 -8.89 -0.87
CA ALA A 172 4.92 -8.80 -2.27
C ALA A 172 4.39 -9.95 -3.12
N VAL A 173 4.37 -11.18 -2.59
CA VAL A 173 3.86 -12.37 -3.29
C VAL A 173 2.42 -12.21 -3.75
N GLN A 174 1.58 -11.63 -2.92
CA GLN A 174 0.16 -11.44 -3.19
C GLN A 174 -0.05 -10.37 -4.26
N VAL A 175 0.72 -9.29 -4.19
CA VAL A 175 0.66 -8.22 -5.21
C VAL A 175 1.10 -8.73 -6.58
N ILE A 176 2.24 -9.44 -6.65
CA ILE A 176 2.76 -10.02 -7.88
C ILE A 176 1.70 -10.93 -8.51
N TYR A 177 1.12 -11.84 -7.71
CA TYR A 177 0.09 -12.74 -8.20
C TYR A 177 -1.12 -12.00 -8.75
N CYS A 178 -1.66 -11.06 -7.98
CA CYS A 178 -2.84 -10.29 -8.39
C CYS A 178 -2.57 -9.45 -9.63
N ARG A 179 -1.44 -8.76 -9.69
CA ARG A 179 -0.99 -7.99 -10.84
C ARG A 179 -0.97 -8.84 -12.11
N ASP A 180 -0.30 -9.99 -12.04
CA ASP A 180 -0.08 -10.87 -13.18
C ASP A 180 -1.38 -11.55 -13.64
N GLN A 181 -2.25 -11.97 -12.70
CA GLN A 181 -3.55 -12.57 -13.02
C GLN A 181 -4.55 -11.57 -13.61
N LEU A 182 -4.51 -10.35 -13.17
CA LEU A 182 -5.37 -9.27 -13.65
C LEU A 182 -4.79 -8.55 -14.88
N GLY A 183 -3.53 -8.81 -15.23
CA GLY A 183 -2.84 -8.11 -16.31
C GLY A 183 -2.64 -6.61 -16.04
N ILE A 184 -2.45 -6.21 -14.77
CA ILE A 184 -2.24 -4.81 -14.40
C ILE A 184 -0.86 -4.37 -14.86
N PRO A 185 -0.74 -3.31 -15.68
CA PRO A 185 0.55 -2.77 -16.08
C PRO A 185 1.32 -2.22 -14.87
N ASN A 186 2.58 -2.63 -14.73
CA ASN A 186 3.39 -2.25 -13.56
C ASN A 186 3.57 -0.73 -13.40
N GLU A 187 3.55 0.01 -14.49
CA GLU A 187 3.66 1.48 -14.54
C GLU A 187 2.39 2.20 -14.09
N ARG A 188 1.27 1.47 -13.92
CA ARG A 188 0.00 1.99 -13.38
C ARG A 188 -0.30 1.49 -11.96
N LEU A 189 0.53 0.59 -11.42
CA LEU A 189 0.32 -0.05 -10.13
C LEU A 189 1.22 0.57 -9.06
N ASN A 190 0.62 1.02 -7.94
CA ASN A 190 1.35 1.51 -6.76
C ASN A 190 2.50 2.45 -7.15
N VAL A 191 2.18 3.43 -7.97
CA VAL A 191 3.18 4.26 -8.69
C VAL A 191 4.08 5.09 -7.79
N ASN A 192 3.68 5.30 -6.56
CA ASN A 192 4.43 6.00 -5.51
C ASN A 192 4.82 5.07 -4.34
N GLY A 193 4.89 3.76 -4.60
CA GLY A 193 5.11 2.75 -3.58
C GLY A 193 3.82 2.38 -2.83
N GLY A 194 3.94 1.62 -1.76
CA GLY A 194 2.79 1.13 -1.00
C GLY A 194 3.17 0.62 0.39
N SER A 195 2.37 -0.27 0.93
CA SER A 195 2.46 -0.68 2.34
C SER A 195 3.78 -1.36 2.75
N ILE A 196 4.55 -1.90 1.81
CA ILE A 196 5.90 -2.44 2.09
C ILE A 196 6.83 -1.31 2.53
N SER A 197 6.71 -0.14 1.93
CA SER A 197 7.57 1.01 2.21
C SER A 197 6.94 2.04 3.14
N ILE A 198 5.60 2.18 3.14
CA ILE A 198 4.87 3.17 3.93
C ILE A 198 4.38 2.57 5.26
N GLY A 199 3.98 1.30 5.25
CA GLY A 199 3.34 0.61 6.36
C GLY A 199 1.86 0.29 6.10
N HIS A 200 1.29 -0.59 6.94
CA HIS A 200 -0.08 -1.07 6.80
C HIS A 200 -0.86 -1.05 8.11
N PRO A 201 -1.14 0.09 8.72
CA PRO A 201 -2.11 0.19 9.80
C PRO A 201 -3.50 -0.19 9.26
N TYR A 202 -4.14 -1.25 9.78
CA TYR A 202 -5.32 -1.87 9.16
C TYR A 202 -6.49 -0.91 8.99
N GLY A 203 -6.78 -0.07 9.96
CA GLY A 203 -7.84 0.93 9.87
C GLY A 203 -7.52 2.14 9.00
N MET A 204 -6.25 2.40 8.71
CA MET A 204 -5.77 3.55 7.95
C MET A 204 -5.67 3.27 6.44
N SER A 205 -5.14 2.10 6.06
CA SER A 205 -4.68 1.83 4.68
C SER A 205 -5.74 2.06 3.62
N GLY A 206 -6.99 1.68 3.86
CA GLY A 206 -8.07 1.85 2.87
C GLY A 206 -8.34 3.31 2.53
N ALA A 207 -8.51 4.17 3.55
CA ALA A 207 -8.75 5.60 3.34
C ALA A 207 -7.51 6.30 2.75
N ARG A 208 -6.28 5.90 3.19
CA ARG A 208 -5.03 6.40 2.62
C ARG A 208 -4.92 6.09 1.13
N MET A 209 -5.10 4.82 0.73
CA MET A 209 -4.99 4.41 -0.67
C MET A 209 -6.00 5.13 -1.57
N VAL A 210 -7.24 5.26 -1.13
CA VAL A 210 -8.27 6.00 -1.88
C VAL A 210 -7.91 7.47 -2.01
N GLY A 211 -7.48 8.12 -0.92
CA GLY A 211 -7.04 9.52 -0.94
C GLY A 211 -5.87 9.73 -1.89
N HIS A 212 -4.82 8.90 -1.74
CA HIS A 212 -3.64 8.95 -2.60
C HIS A 212 -3.98 8.72 -4.08
N ALA A 213 -4.78 7.69 -4.39
CA ALA A 213 -5.18 7.40 -5.77
C ALA A 213 -5.93 8.57 -6.42
N LEU A 214 -6.70 9.35 -5.65
CA LEU A 214 -7.40 10.53 -6.15
C LEU A 214 -6.45 11.72 -6.36
N VAL A 215 -5.54 11.98 -5.43
CA VAL A 215 -4.53 13.05 -5.54
C VAL A 215 -3.58 12.76 -6.70
N GLU A 216 -3.01 11.57 -6.75
CA GLU A 216 -2.10 11.15 -7.81
C GLU A 216 -2.81 11.01 -9.15
N GLY A 217 -4.01 10.44 -9.16
CA GLY A 217 -4.84 10.33 -10.35
C GLY A 217 -5.15 11.69 -10.98
N ARG A 218 -5.46 12.69 -10.16
CA ARG A 218 -5.66 14.07 -10.62
C ARG A 218 -4.40 14.65 -11.26
N ARG A 219 -3.25 14.43 -10.64
CA ARG A 219 -1.95 14.88 -11.17
C ARG A 219 -1.62 14.26 -12.52
N ARG A 220 -2.02 13.00 -12.74
CA ARG A 220 -1.83 12.26 -13.99
C ARG A 220 -2.94 12.47 -15.02
N GLY A 221 -4.01 13.15 -14.68
CA GLY A 221 -5.20 13.26 -15.54
C GLY A 221 -5.97 11.95 -15.67
N ALA A 222 -5.88 11.07 -14.68
CA ALA A 222 -6.59 9.79 -14.65
C ALA A 222 -8.12 10.00 -14.60
N LYS A 223 -8.84 9.18 -15.35
CA LYS A 223 -10.30 9.16 -15.37
C LYS A 223 -10.86 8.16 -14.37
N TYR A 224 -10.26 6.99 -14.30
CA TYR A 224 -10.66 5.93 -13.39
C TYR A 224 -9.47 5.43 -12.57
N VAL A 225 -9.69 5.30 -11.28
CA VAL A 225 -8.74 4.70 -10.34
C VAL A 225 -9.40 3.56 -9.57
N VAL A 226 -8.67 2.51 -9.25
CA VAL A 226 -9.16 1.38 -8.46
C VAL A 226 -8.21 1.15 -7.28
N CYS A 227 -8.81 1.01 -6.08
CA CYS A 227 -8.08 0.66 -4.86
C CYS A 227 -8.56 -0.71 -4.35
N THR A 228 -7.64 -1.57 -3.89
CA THR A 228 -7.98 -2.91 -3.42
C THR A 228 -7.01 -3.42 -2.36
#